data_ff903f2382bf77408b4f53f16de2df3d
#
_entry.id   ff903f2382bf77408b4f53f16de2df3d
#
_cell.length_a   1.000
_cell.length_b   1.000
_cell.length_c   1.000
_cell.angle_alpha   90.00
_cell.angle_beta   90.00
_cell.angle_gamma   90.00
#
_symmetry.space_group_name_H-M   'P 1'
#
loop_
_entity.id
_entity.type
_entity.pdbx_description
1 polymer ?
#
loop_
_entity_poly.entity_id
_entity_poly.type
_entity_poly.pdbx_seq_one_letter_code
_entity_poly.pdbx_strand_id
1 'polypeptide(L)'
;QNGEIAITQIAPLVSGNVTSAFQKLGFKIVINSGVSYSGLCDARTRTVTLKRADNTVYHELGHFVAFVAGNIDTSSAFQSIYNREKSLYTDYNKAYVLSSSSEYFAESYKNYILNPTQLKNSRPETYAAIENALSRVTDAQASRILSVYGALWNK
;
A
#
# COMPACT_ATOMS: atom_id res chain seq x y z
N GLN A 1 0.83 16.84 15.79
CA GLN A 1 1.41 17.50 14.66
C GLN A 1 0.65 17.22 13.38
N ASN A 2 -0.42 17.97 13.18
CA ASN A 2 -1.28 17.77 12.02
C ASN A 2 -0.72 18.47 10.79
N GLY A 3 -1.10 17.99 9.61
CA GLY A 3 -0.75 18.60 8.36
C GLY A 3 -0.11 17.63 7.38
N GLU A 4 0.22 18.13 6.22
CA GLU A 4 0.84 17.35 5.15
C GLU A 4 2.31 17.07 5.48
N ILE A 5 2.75 15.84 5.17
CA ILE A 5 4.14 15.41 5.35
C ILE A 5 4.61 14.72 4.07
N ALA A 6 5.85 14.98 3.67
CA ALA A 6 6.41 14.39 2.45
C ALA A 6 6.61 12.88 2.62
N ILE A 7 6.31 12.13 1.55
CA ILE A 7 6.51 10.66 1.56
C ILE A 7 7.97 10.30 1.86
N THR A 8 8.92 11.06 1.35
CA THR A 8 10.35 10.82 1.58
C THR A 8 10.74 11.00 3.05
N GLN A 9 9.99 11.80 3.78
CA GLN A 9 10.25 12.06 5.19
C GLN A 9 9.64 10.97 6.08
N ILE A 10 8.38 10.60 5.84
CA ILE A 10 7.66 9.67 6.71
C ILE A 10 7.89 8.21 6.31
N ALA A 11 8.17 7.94 5.04
CA ALA A 11 8.32 6.57 4.52
C ALA A 11 9.64 6.43 3.75
N PRO A 12 10.80 6.65 4.40
CA PRO A 12 12.09 6.64 3.71
C PRO A 12 12.50 5.26 3.19
N LEU A 13 11.85 4.18 3.66
CA LEU A 13 12.23 2.82 3.29
C LEU A 13 11.59 2.33 2.00
N VAL A 14 10.59 3.03 1.46
CA VAL A 14 9.98 2.60 0.20
C VAL A 14 10.93 2.84 -0.97
N SER A 15 10.78 2.01 -2.01
CA SER A 15 11.63 2.11 -3.19
C SER A 15 11.33 3.39 -3.98
N GLY A 16 12.33 3.84 -4.76
CA GLY A 16 12.21 5.09 -5.53
C GLY A 16 11.07 5.08 -6.53
N ASN A 17 10.75 3.92 -7.12
CA ASN A 17 9.63 3.81 -8.05
C ASN A 17 8.28 4.08 -7.36
N VAL A 18 8.11 3.64 -6.12
CA VAL A 18 6.89 3.92 -5.35
C VAL A 18 6.80 5.42 -5.04
N THR A 19 7.90 6.02 -4.57
CA THR A 19 7.95 7.45 -4.29
C THR A 19 7.64 8.27 -5.54
N SER A 20 8.25 7.92 -6.67
CA SER A 20 8.04 8.62 -7.94
C SER A 20 6.59 8.53 -8.41
N ALA A 21 5.99 7.34 -8.35
CA ALA A 21 4.60 7.15 -8.73
C ALA A 21 3.66 7.94 -7.81
N PHE A 22 3.92 7.92 -6.51
CA PHE A 22 3.12 8.64 -5.52
C PHE A 22 3.10 10.13 -5.83
N GLN A 23 4.26 10.70 -6.09
CA GLN A 23 4.38 12.13 -6.41
C GLN A 23 3.76 12.45 -7.77
N LYS A 24 4.04 11.63 -8.78
CA LYS A 24 3.52 11.84 -10.14
C LYS A 24 2.00 11.81 -10.19
N LEU A 25 1.38 10.91 -9.42
CA LEU A 25 -0.07 10.78 -9.38
C LEU A 25 -0.74 11.86 -8.51
N GLY A 26 0.05 12.68 -7.81
CA GLY A 26 -0.47 13.76 -6.99
C GLY A 26 -1.03 13.31 -5.65
N PHE A 27 -0.61 12.15 -5.16
CA PHE A 27 -1.02 11.68 -3.83
C PHE A 27 -0.30 12.47 -2.75
N LYS A 28 -0.97 12.57 -1.59
CA LYS A 28 -0.45 13.29 -0.42
C LYS A 28 -0.63 12.45 0.83
N ILE A 29 0.24 12.68 1.80
CA ILE A 29 0.12 12.08 3.14
C ILE A 29 -0.20 13.21 4.11
N VAL A 30 -1.25 13.02 4.91
CA VAL A 30 -1.72 14.02 5.87
C VAL A 30 -1.82 13.36 7.23
N ILE A 31 -1.23 14.01 8.24
CA ILE A 31 -1.40 13.62 9.63
C ILE A 31 -2.60 14.35 10.20
N ASN A 32 -3.54 13.60 10.77
CA ASN A 32 -4.74 14.16 11.41
C ASN A 32 -5.05 13.37 12.68
N SER A 33 -4.68 13.92 13.83
CA SER A 33 -4.88 13.26 15.12
C SER A 33 -6.35 13.13 15.51
N GLY A 34 -7.26 13.83 14.81
CA GLY A 34 -8.70 13.80 15.09
C GLY A 34 -9.44 12.62 14.47
N VAL A 35 -8.82 11.83 13.60
CA VAL A 35 -9.50 10.68 12.99
C VAL A 35 -9.59 9.51 13.98
N SER A 36 -10.61 8.66 13.78
CA SER A 36 -10.85 7.51 14.67
C SER A 36 -10.05 6.26 14.28
N TYR A 37 -9.53 6.21 13.06
CA TYR A 37 -8.76 5.08 12.52
C TYR A 37 -7.25 5.39 12.57
N SER A 38 -6.42 4.37 12.44
CA SER A 38 -4.95 4.56 12.42
C SER A 38 -4.46 5.13 11.11
N GLY A 39 -5.05 4.72 10.00
CA GLY A 39 -4.71 5.20 8.67
C GLY A 39 -5.79 4.84 7.65
N LEU A 40 -5.76 5.55 6.53
CA LEU A 40 -6.68 5.33 5.41
C LEU A 40 -5.99 5.79 4.12
N CYS A 41 -6.06 4.95 3.09
CA CYS A 41 -5.64 5.34 1.74
C CYS A 41 -6.88 5.46 0.88
N ASP A 42 -7.12 6.66 0.35
CA ASP A 42 -8.29 6.94 -0.51
C ASP A 42 -7.81 7.42 -1.87
N ALA A 43 -7.92 6.54 -2.87
CA ALA A 43 -7.48 6.86 -4.22
C ALA A 43 -8.38 7.91 -4.90
N ARG A 44 -9.63 8.04 -4.48
CA ARG A 44 -10.53 9.05 -5.05
C ARG A 44 -10.06 10.47 -4.75
N THR A 45 -9.56 10.68 -3.54
CA THR A 45 -9.04 11.98 -3.10
C THR A 45 -7.53 12.06 -3.20
N ARG A 46 -6.87 10.96 -3.56
CA ARG A 46 -5.40 10.84 -3.62
C ARG A 46 -4.75 11.22 -2.29
N THR A 47 -5.34 10.76 -1.19
CA THR A 47 -4.87 11.12 0.14
C THR A 47 -4.67 9.87 0.99
N VAL A 48 -3.52 9.80 1.63
CA VAL A 48 -3.25 8.89 2.73
C VAL A 48 -3.36 9.72 4.02
N THR A 49 -4.32 9.35 4.87
CA THR A 49 -4.51 10.03 6.16
C THR A 49 -3.99 9.11 7.25
N LEU A 50 -3.18 9.65 8.15
CA LEU A 50 -2.64 8.91 9.30
C LEU A 50 -3.02 9.65 10.57
N LYS A 51 -3.38 8.90 11.60
CA LYS A 51 -3.64 9.48 12.91
C LYS A 51 -2.36 10.05 13.52
N ARG A 52 -1.24 9.39 13.29
CA ARG A 52 0.09 9.84 13.75
C ARG A 52 1.17 9.38 12.77
N ALA A 53 2.34 10.01 12.87
CA ALA A 53 3.48 9.67 12.02
C ALA A 53 4.16 8.40 12.56
N ASP A 54 3.71 7.25 12.07
CA ASP A 54 4.26 5.96 12.48
C ASP A 54 4.29 4.98 11.30
N ASN A 55 4.64 3.72 11.58
CA ASN A 55 4.80 2.71 10.54
C ASN A 55 3.49 2.27 9.86
N THR A 56 2.34 2.76 10.33
CA THR A 56 1.07 2.56 9.63
C THR A 56 1.14 3.11 8.20
N VAL A 57 2.01 4.08 7.95
CA VAL A 57 2.21 4.62 6.60
C VAL A 57 2.53 3.50 5.60
N TYR A 58 3.31 2.50 5.98
CA TYR A 58 3.68 1.42 5.07
C TYR A 58 2.50 0.52 4.73
N HIS A 59 1.58 0.31 5.67
CA HIS A 59 0.33 -0.40 5.40
C HIS A 59 -0.49 0.38 4.36
N GLU A 60 -0.67 1.68 4.56
CA GLU A 60 -1.47 2.49 3.64
C GLU A 60 -0.80 2.60 2.27
N LEU A 61 0.54 2.67 2.23
CA LEU A 61 1.26 2.64 0.95
C LEU A 61 1.13 1.28 0.26
N GLY A 62 0.87 0.22 1.00
CA GLY A 62 0.52 -1.09 0.43
C GLY A 62 -0.76 -1.01 -0.41
N HIS A 63 -1.77 -0.30 0.07
CA HIS A 63 -2.98 -0.04 -0.72
C HIS A 63 -2.66 0.79 -1.96
N PHE A 64 -1.79 1.79 -1.84
CA PHE A 64 -1.36 2.58 -2.98
C PHE A 64 -0.65 1.73 -4.04
N VAL A 65 0.28 0.87 -3.61
CA VAL A 65 1.00 -0.04 -4.52
C VAL A 65 0.01 -0.95 -5.26
N ALA A 66 -0.95 -1.52 -4.53
CA ALA A 66 -1.97 -2.37 -5.13
C ALA A 66 -2.78 -1.61 -6.19
N PHE A 67 -3.16 -0.38 -5.89
CA PHE A 67 -3.90 0.47 -6.83
C PHE A 67 -3.09 0.71 -8.11
N VAL A 68 -1.83 1.12 -7.99
CA VAL A 68 -0.98 1.41 -9.15
C VAL A 68 -0.73 0.13 -9.96
N ALA A 69 -0.62 -1.02 -9.29
CA ALA A 69 -0.41 -2.31 -9.96
C ALA A 69 -1.69 -2.88 -10.60
N GLY A 70 -2.75 -2.09 -10.71
CA GLY A 70 -3.99 -2.50 -11.38
C GLY A 70 -4.98 -3.21 -10.45
N ASN A 71 -5.02 -2.82 -9.18
CA ASN A 71 -5.88 -3.42 -8.15
C ASN A 71 -5.58 -4.91 -7.96
N ILE A 72 -4.30 -5.24 -7.96
CA ILE A 72 -3.82 -6.62 -7.91
C ILE A 72 -4.25 -7.35 -6.64
N ASP A 73 -4.50 -6.60 -5.56
CA ASP A 73 -4.91 -7.15 -4.25
C ASP A 73 -6.29 -7.81 -4.26
N THR A 74 -7.13 -7.47 -5.23
CA THR A 74 -8.46 -8.09 -5.40
C THR A 74 -8.51 -9.04 -6.59
N SER A 75 -7.39 -9.24 -7.28
CA SER A 75 -7.32 -10.17 -8.41
C SER A 75 -7.54 -11.61 -7.95
N SER A 76 -8.06 -12.47 -8.86
CA SER A 76 -8.26 -13.87 -8.53
C SER A 76 -6.95 -14.57 -8.19
N ALA A 77 -5.85 -14.19 -8.85
CA ALA A 77 -4.53 -14.74 -8.58
C ALA A 77 -4.08 -14.43 -7.15
N PHE A 78 -4.23 -13.18 -6.72
CA PHE A 78 -3.82 -12.83 -5.35
C PHE A 78 -4.78 -13.41 -4.31
N GLN A 79 -6.08 -13.48 -4.59
CA GLN A 79 -7.02 -14.11 -3.68
C GLN A 79 -6.67 -15.57 -3.42
N SER A 80 -6.19 -16.28 -4.43
CA SER A 80 -5.71 -17.66 -4.26
C SER A 80 -4.51 -17.74 -3.32
N ILE A 81 -3.55 -16.82 -3.47
CA ILE A 81 -2.38 -16.73 -2.59
C ILE A 81 -2.82 -16.41 -1.15
N TYR A 82 -3.70 -15.44 -1.00
CA TYR A 82 -4.28 -15.06 0.28
C TYR A 82 -4.93 -16.27 0.97
N ASN A 83 -5.75 -17.03 0.24
CA ASN A 83 -6.42 -18.20 0.80
C ASN A 83 -5.43 -19.28 1.22
N ARG A 84 -4.32 -19.46 0.51
CA ARG A 84 -3.31 -20.47 0.86
C ARG A 84 -2.42 -20.05 2.01
N GLU A 85 -2.09 -18.75 2.15
CA GLU A 85 -1.06 -18.32 3.10
C GLU A 85 -1.59 -17.52 4.28
N LYS A 86 -2.85 -17.11 4.28
CA LYS A 86 -3.38 -16.26 5.37
C LYS A 86 -3.26 -16.92 6.75
N SER A 87 -3.39 -18.24 6.83
CA SER A 87 -3.27 -18.96 8.11
C SER A 87 -1.85 -18.92 8.68
N LEU A 88 -0.87 -18.57 7.84
CA LEU A 88 0.53 -18.46 8.24
C LEU A 88 0.86 -17.07 8.79
N TYR A 89 -0.07 -16.13 8.69
CA TYR A 89 0.11 -14.81 9.29
C TYR A 89 -0.16 -14.93 10.79
N THR A 90 0.81 -14.57 11.62
CA THR A 90 0.73 -14.73 13.08
C THR A 90 1.04 -13.43 13.82
N ASP A 91 1.09 -12.33 13.10
CA ASP A 91 1.52 -11.06 13.66
C ASP A 91 0.33 -10.23 14.18
N TYR A 92 0.57 -8.97 14.43
CA TYR A 92 -0.32 -7.99 15.02
C TYR A 92 -1.64 -7.83 14.24
N ASN A 93 -2.72 -7.60 14.98
CA ASN A 93 -4.03 -7.23 14.44
C ASN A 93 -4.59 -8.23 13.43
N LYS A 94 -4.45 -9.50 13.75
CA LYS A 94 -4.75 -10.62 12.84
C LYS A 94 -6.16 -10.56 12.28
N ALA A 95 -7.16 -10.29 13.12
CA ALA A 95 -8.55 -10.27 12.68
C ALA A 95 -8.80 -9.24 11.56
N TYR A 96 -8.23 -8.05 11.71
CA TYR A 96 -8.36 -6.99 10.70
C TYR A 96 -7.59 -7.34 9.44
N VAL A 97 -6.34 -7.78 9.60
CA VAL A 97 -5.44 -8.09 8.47
C VAL A 97 -6.01 -9.20 7.59
N LEU A 98 -6.64 -10.20 8.21
CA LEU A 98 -7.21 -11.33 7.48
C LEU A 98 -8.67 -11.10 7.05
N SER A 99 -9.22 -9.90 7.28
CA SER A 99 -10.62 -9.60 6.95
C SER A 99 -10.87 -9.54 5.43
N SER A 100 -9.84 -9.24 4.64
CA SER A 100 -9.94 -9.20 3.18
C SER A 100 -8.57 -9.40 2.55
N SER A 101 -8.54 -9.79 1.27
CA SER A 101 -7.29 -9.90 0.54
C SER A 101 -6.60 -8.53 0.40
N SER A 102 -7.38 -7.45 0.36
CA SER A 102 -6.82 -6.08 0.28
C SER A 102 -6.08 -5.69 1.55
N GLU A 103 -6.67 -5.94 2.72
CA GLU A 103 -5.99 -5.64 3.99
C GLU A 103 -4.78 -6.55 4.19
N TYR A 104 -4.92 -7.81 3.81
CA TYR A 104 -3.81 -8.75 3.86
C TYR A 104 -2.64 -8.31 2.96
N PHE A 105 -2.94 -7.86 1.74
CA PHE A 105 -1.91 -7.34 0.83
C PHE A 105 -1.21 -6.13 1.44
N ALA A 106 -1.96 -5.17 1.95
CA ALA A 106 -1.42 -3.94 2.51
C ALA A 106 -0.49 -4.23 3.69
N GLU A 107 -0.91 -5.07 4.62
CA GLU A 107 -0.06 -5.42 5.76
C GLU A 107 1.15 -6.24 5.32
N SER A 108 0.98 -7.12 4.33
CA SER A 108 2.10 -7.90 3.80
C SER A 108 3.13 -7.02 3.10
N TYR A 109 2.70 -5.96 2.42
CA TYR A 109 3.64 -4.96 1.89
C TYR A 109 4.43 -4.29 3.02
N LYS A 110 3.76 -3.93 4.12
CA LYS A 110 4.45 -3.39 5.30
C LYS A 110 5.48 -4.39 5.82
N ASN A 111 5.11 -5.68 5.92
CA ASN A 111 6.05 -6.73 6.32
C ASN A 111 7.23 -6.84 5.35
N TYR A 112 6.96 -6.73 4.06
CA TYR A 112 7.99 -6.73 3.02
C TYR A 112 9.01 -5.61 3.23
N ILE A 113 8.54 -4.42 3.59
CA ILE A 113 9.41 -3.27 3.83
C ILE A 113 10.19 -3.42 5.14
N LEU A 114 9.53 -3.83 6.23
CA LEU A 114 10.13 -3.84 7.56
C LEU A 114 10.86 -5.13 7.89
N ASN A 115 10.39 -6.28 7.38
CA ASN A 115 10.93 -7.59 7.69
C ASN A 115 10.91 -8.52 6.47
N PRO A 116 11.64 -8.17 5.40
CA PRO A 116 11.54 -8.92 4.13
C PRO A 116 11.94 -10.38 4.26
N THR A 117 12.99 -10.68 5.02
CA THR A 117 13.47 -12.06 5.19
C THR A 117 12.43 -12.93 5.89
N GLN A 118 11.81 -12.41 6.95
CA GLN A 118 10.77 -13.14 7.66
C GLN A 118 9.57 -13.41 6.76
N LEU A 119 9.13 -12.40 5.99
CA LEU A 119 8.02 -12.58 5.06
C LEU A 119 8.34 -13.65 4.04
N LYS A 120 9.52 -13.58 3.42
CA LYS A 120 9.93 -14.54 2.39
C LYS A 120 9.97 -15.97 2.93
N ASN A 121 10.46 -16.14 4.15
CA ASN A 121 10.59 -17.46 4.76
C ASN A 121 9.24 -18.04 5.18
N SER A 122 8.34 -17.22 5.74
CA SER A 122 7.07 -17.69 6.29
C SER A 122 5.94 -17.70 5.26
N ARG A 123 5.92 -16.77 4.32
CA ARG A 123 4.85 -16.61 3.33
C ARG A 123 5.43 -16.29 1.96
N PRO A 124 6.10 -17.26 1.33
CA PRO A 124 6.89 -17.03 0.11
C PRO A 124 6.04 -16.63 -1.11
N GLU A 125 4.83 -17.14 -1.25
CA GLU A 125 3.98 -16.75 -2.39
C GLU A 125 3.52 -15.29 -2.24
N THR A 126 3.23 -14.88 -1.02
CA THR A 126 2.89 -13.49 -0.73
C THR A 126 4.09 -12.57 -1.02
N TYR A 127 5.28 -12.97 -0.59
CA TYR A 127 6.50 -12.21 -0.89
C TYR A 127 6.67 -12.02 -2.40
N ALA A 128 6.53 -13.09 -3.17
CA ALA A 128 6.65 -13.03 -4.63
C ALA A 128 5.58 -12.14 -5.25
N ALA A 129 4.36 -12.18 -4.71
CA ALA A 129 3.26 -11.34 -5.20
C ALA A 129 3.54 -9.85 -4.96
N ILE A 130 4.13 -9.50 -3.80
CA ILE A 130 4.52 -8.12 -3.52
C ILE A 130 5.60 -7.67 -4.51
N GLU A 131 6.60 -8.50 -4.77
CA GLU A 131 7.64 -8.17 -5.75
C GLU A 131 7.06 -7.98 -7.15
N ASN A 132 6.12 -8.84 -7.55
CA ASN A 132 5.44 -8.71 -8.83
C ASN A 132 4.66 -7.40 -8.92
N ALA A 133 3.94 -7.04 -7.85
CA ALA A 133 3.21 -5.77 -7.80
C ALA A 133 4.17 -4.58 -7.96
N LEU A 134 5.29 -4.60 -7.25
CA LEU A 134 6.30 -3.53 -7.33
C LEU A 134 6.87 -3.40 -8.73
N SER A 135 7.03 -4.51 -9.46
CA SER A 135 7.52 -4.47 -10.85
C SER A 135 6.55 -3.76 -11.79
N ARG A 136 5.29 -3.61 -11.39
CA ARG A 136 4.26 -2.90 -12.17
C ARG A 136 4.16 -1.42 -11.80
N VAL A 137 4.85 -0.98 -10.77
CA VAL A 137 4.88 0.42 -10.35
C VAL A 137 5.96 1.12 -11.18
N THR A 138 5.60 1.50 -12.40
CA THR A 138 6.49 2.11 -13.37
C THR A 138 5.97 3.49 -13.76
N ASP A 139 6.85 4.30 -14.36
CA ASP A 139 6.48 5.60 -14.87
C ASP A 139 5.42 5.50 -15.96
N ALA A 140 5.53 4.49 -16.83
CA ALA A 140 4.55 4.24 -17.87
C ALA A 140 3.18 3.89 -17.29
N GLN A 141 3.14 3.07 -16.24
CA GLN A 141 1.89 2.71 -15.57
C GLN A 141 1.26 3.94 -14.89
N ALA A 142 2.07 4.76 -14.22
CA ALA A 142 1.57 5.99 -13.61
C ALA A 142 0.98 6.93 -14.67
N SER A 143 1.63 7.05 -15.84
CA SER A 143 1.10 7.85 -16.94
C SER A 143 -0.24 7.34 -17.44
N ARG A 144 -0.40 6.01 -17.56
CA ARG A 144 -1.68 5.41 -17.95
C ARG A 144 -2.78 5.72 -16.94
N ILE A 145 -2.46 5.62 -15.66
CA ILE A 145 -3.43 5.93 -14.59
C ILE A 145 -3.85 7.40 -14.68
N LEU A 146 -2.90 8.32 -14.90
CA LEU A 146 -3.23 9.73 -15.07
C LEU A 146 -4.17 9.95 -16.25
N SER A 147 -3.97 9.25 -17.38
CA SER A 147 -4.85 9.43 -18.54
C SER A 147 -6.25 8.85 -18.28
N VAL A 148 -6.37 7.80 -17.47
CA VAL A 148 -7.67 7.20 -17.15
C VAL A 148 -8.41 7.99 -16.07
N TYR A 149 -7.72 8.37 -14.99
CA TYR A 149 -8.34 8.98 -13.82
C TYR A 149 -8.22 10.50 -13.78
N GLY A 150 -7.38 11.10 -14.63
CA GLY A 150 -7.12 12.54 -14.57
C GLY A 150 -8.37 13.40 -14.66
N ALA A 151 -9.31 13.03 -15.53
CA ALA A 151 -10.56 13.76 -15.67
C ALA A 151 -11.42 13.70 -14.40
N LEU A 152 -11.42 12.57 -13.69
CA LEU A 152 -12.14 12.42 -12.44
C LEU A 152 -11.50 13.23 -11.31
N TRP A 153 -10.16 13.21 -11.26
CA TRP A 153 -9.42 13.89 -10.20
C TRP A 153 -9.42 15.41 -10.35
N ASN A 154 -9.59 15.92 -11.56
CA ASN A 154 -9.52 17.34 -11.86
C ASN A 154 -10.89 18.02 -11.88
N LYS A 155 -11.91 17.40 -11.36
CA LYS A 155 -13.24 17.99 -11.24
C LYS A 155 -13.36 18.95 -10.09
#